data_032d2835309fd1fdbae499db05c2c316
#
_entry.id   032d2835309fd1fdbae499db05c2c316
#
_cell.length_a   1.000
_cell.length_b   1.000
_cell.length_c   1.000
_cell.angle_alpha   90.00
_cell.angle_beta   90.00
_cell.angle_gamma   90.00
#
_symmetry.space_group_name_H-M   'P 1'
#
loop_
_entity.id
_entity.type
_entity.pdbx_description
1 polymer ?
#
loop_
_entity_poly.entity_id
_entity_poly.type
_entity_poly.pdbx_seq_one_letter_code
_entity_poly.pdbx_strand_id
1 'polypeptide(L)'
;IANVEPVLGGIDSPNLAASSVDLAFIVDAYHEFSHPFEMGQGLFEALKPGGQLVLIEYRGEDASVPIKRLHKMTAQQAGKEIRALGFRGPDVLDVLPQQHILIFTKPSG
;
A
#
# COMPACT_ATOMS: atom_id res chain seq x y z
N ILE A 1 8.00 23.23 -0.05
CA ILE A 1 6.59 23.28 0.38
C ILE A 1 6.56 23.24 1.90
N ALA A 2 5.95 24.23 2.52
CA ALA A 2 6.01 24.41 3.97
C ALA A 2 5.31 23.30 4.77
N ASN A 3 4.37 22.59 4.16
CA ASN A 3 3.60 21.53 4.83
C ASN A 3 4.08 20.11 4.47
N VAL A 4 5.28 19.98 3.91
CA VAL A 4 5.88 18.69 3.61
C VAL A 4 7.07 18.46 4.52
N GLU A 5 7.07 17.35 5.24
CA GLU A 5 8.13 16.95 6.15
C GLU A 5 8.72 15.62 5.68
N PRO A 6 9.96 15.61 5.17
CA PRO A 6 10.58 14.37 4.75
C PRO A 6 11.03 13.54 5.94
N VAL A 7 10.76 12.23 5.87
CA VAL A 7 11.19 11.24 6.88
C VAL A 7 11.86 10.10 6.14
N LEU A 8 13.09 9.76 6.55
CA LEU A 8 13.81 8.65 5.93
C LEU A 8 13.32 7.33 6.50
N GLY A 9 12.69 6.51 5.64
CA GLY A 9 12.28 5.16 6.01
C GLY A 9 13.44 4.18 5.95
N GLY A 10 13.29 3.06 6.65
CA GLY A 10 14.20 1.93 6.55
C GLY A 10 13.71 0.91 5.54
N ILE A 11 14.40 -0.22 5.42
CA ILE A 11 13.99 -1.30 4.51
C ILE A 11 12.81 -2.10 5.07
N ASP A 12 12.57 -2.02 6.37
CA ASP A 12 11.53 -2.79 7.07
C ASP A 12 10.58 -1.92 7.89
N SER A 13 10.69 -0.60 7.79
CA SER A 13 9.84 0.32 8.55
C SER A 13 9.76 1.68 7.88
N PRO A 14 8.57 2.31 7.85
CA PRO A 14 8.45 3.68 7.38
C PRO A 14 9.02 4.72 8.35
N ASN A 15 9.39 4.30 9.56
CA ASN A 15 9.91 5.17 10.63
C ASN A 15 8.96 6.32 10.96
N LEU A 16 7.67 6.02 11.02
CA LEU A 16 6.64 6.96 11.39
C LEU A 16 6.09 6.61 12.77
N ALA A 17 5.68 7.63 13.52
CA ALA A 17 5.07 7.43 14.82
C ALA A 17 3.72 6.72 14.70
N ALA A 18 3.36 5.94 15.72
CA ALA A 18 2.06 5.26 15.76
C ALA A 18 0.93 6.27 15.74
N SER A 19 -0.15 5.93 15.03
CA SER A 19 -1.37 6.76 14.92
C SER A 19 -1.07 8.22 14.54
N SER A 20 -0.15 8.43 13.60
CA SER A 20 0.28 9.78 13.22
C SER A 20 -0.26 10.22 11.85
N VAL A 21 -0.78 9.29 11.03
CA VAL A 21 -1.23 9.61 9.67
C VAL A 21 -2.66 9.15 9.43
N ASP A 22 -3.38 9.90 8.61
CA ASP A 22 -4.76 9.62 8.24
C ASP A 22 -4.84 8.82 6.94
N LEU A 23 -3.88 9.03 6.05
CA LEU A 23 -3.85 8.41 4.73
C LEU A 23 -2.41 8.14 4.33
N ALA A 24 -2.14 6.93 3.89
CA ALA A 24 -0.86 6.57 3.27
C ALA A 24 -1.13 6.05 1.87
N PHE A 25 -0.32 6.47 0.90
CA PHE A 25 -0.43 5.90 -0.44
C PHE A 25 0.95 5.57 -0.99
N ILE A 26 1.01 4.49 -1.76
CA ILE A 26 2.23 3.96 -2.35
C ILE A 26 1.95 3.76 -3.83
N VAL A 27 2.79 4.37 -4.67
CA VAL A 27 2.62 4.32 -6.13
C VAL A 27 3.75 3.50 -6.73
N ASP A 28 3.38 2.38 -7.36
CA ASP A 28 4.30 1.50 -8.10
C ASP A 28 5.55 1.09 -7.30
N ALA A 29 5.42 0.94 -5.99
CA ALA A 29 6.57 0.66 -5.13
C ALA A 29 6.37 -0.50 -4.16
N TYR A 30 5.12 -0.89 -3.86
CA TYR A 30 4.88 -1.95 -2.88
C TYR A 30 5.54 -3.27 -3.28
N HIS A 31 5.47 -3.62 -4.56
CA HIS A 31 6.05 -4.86 -5.09
C HIS A 31 7.58 -4.90 -4.98
N GLU A 32 8.24 -3.76 -4.74
CA GLU A 32 9.69 -3.66 -4.61
C GLU A 32 10.17 -3.75 -3.17
N PHE A 33 9.26 -3.80 -2.20
CA PHE A 33 9.67 -3.89 -0.80
C PHE A 33 10.36 -5.22 -0.51
N SER A 34 11.54 -5.14 0.09
CA SER A 34 12.30 -6.33 0.53
C SER A 34 11.62 -7.00 1.72
N HIS A 35 10.96 -6.22 2.57
CA HIS A 35 10.28 -6.69 3.77
C HIS A 35 8.84 -6.16 3.79
N PRO A 36 7.97 -6.68 2.89
CA PRO A 36 6.61 -6.14 2.76
C PRO A 36 5.76 -6.33 4.02
N PHE A 37 5.92 -7.43 4.73
CA PHE A 37 5.16 -7.68 5.95
C PHE A 37 5.53 -6.67 7.03
N GLU A 38 6.81 -6.49 7.29
CA GLU A 38 7.31 -5.57 8.34
C GLU A 38 6.99 -4.12 7.98
N MET A 39 7.20 -3.74 6.71
CA MET A 39 6.86 -2.40 6.24
C MET A 39 5.36 -2.14 6.35
N GLY A 40 4.55 -3.11 5.94
CA GLY A 40 3.09 -3.03 6.03
C GLY A 40 2.61 -2.92 7.47
N GLN A 41 3.23 -3.66 8.38
CA GLN A 41 2.91 -3.58 9.80
C GLN A 41 3.23 -2.19 10.36
N GLY A 42 4.36 -1.61 9.97
CA GLY A 42 4.73 -0.25 10.36
C GLY A 42 3.75 0.79 9.82
N LEU A 43 3.28 0.62 8.59
CA LEU A 43 2.25 1.49 8.01
C LEU A 43 0.91 1.33 8.75
N PHE A 44 0.53 0.10 9.11
CA PHE A 44 -0.68 -0.15 9.88
C PHE A 44 -0.63 0.58 11.23
N GLU A 45 0.50 0.49 11.92
CA GLU A 45 0.69 1.17 13.21
C GLU A 45 0.70 2.68 13.08
N ALA A 46 1.28 3.21 11.98
CA ALA A 46 1.35 4.64 11.72
C ALA A 46 -0.01 5.26 11.41
N LEU A 47 -0.93 4.48 10.84
CA LEU A 47 -2.27 4.97 10.50
C LEU A 47 -3.13 5.07 11.75
N LYS A 48 -3.90 6.15 11.82
CA LYS A 48 -4.94 6.30 12.85
C LYS A 48 -6.06 5.29 12.59
N PRO A 49 -6.81 4.89 13.62
CA PRO A 49 -8.01 4.08 13.41
C PRO A 49 -8.94 4.74 12.38
N GLY A 50 -9.42 3.96 11.41
CA GLY A 50 -10.21 4.48 10.30
C GLY A 50 -9.36 5.04 9.15
N GLY A 51 -8.04 5.13 9.31
CA GLY A 51 -7.13 5.58 8.26
C GLY A 51 -7.04 4.60 7.11
N GLN A 52 -6.57 5.06 5.97
CA GLN A 52 -6.54 4.27 4.74
C GLN A 52 -5.13 4.14 4.18
N LEU A 53 -4.84 2.93 3.67
CA LEU A 53 -3.65 2.65 2.87
C LEU A 53 -4.11 2.46 1.42
N VAL A 54 -3.55 3.23 0.51
CA VAL A 54 -3.88 3.18 -0.91
C VAL A 54 -2.67 2.68 -1.67
N LEU A 55 -2.82 1.58 -2.40
CA LEU A 55 -1.79 1.06 -3.29
C LEU A 55 -2.20 1.33 -4.73
N ILE A 56 -1.30 1.93 -5.50
CA ILE A 56 -1.48 2.15 -6.93
C ILE A 56 -0.39 1.34 -7.62
N GLU A 57 -0.79 0.25 -8.30
CA GLU A 57 0.14 -0.72 -8.86
C GLU A 57 -0.28 -1.09 -10.28
N TYR A 58 0.70 -1.50 -11.11
CA TYR A 58 0.41 -2.07 -12.41
C TYR A 58 -0.38 -3.37 -12.26
N ARG A 59 -1.32 -3.60 -13.18
CA ARG A 59 -2.20 -4.78 -13.12
C ARG A 59 -1.42 -6.04 -13.45
N GLY A 60 -1.20 -6.88 -12.46
CA GLY A 60 -0.56 -8.17 -12.63
C GLY A 60 -1.43 -9.18 -13.38
N GLU A 61 -2.77 -9.00 -13.32
CA GLU A 61 -3.73 -9.84 -14.01
C GLU A 61 -3.86 -9.53 -15.50
N ASP A 62 -3.37 -8.38 -15.96
CA ASP A 62 -3.55 -7.93 -17.35
C ASP A 62 -2.28 -8.18 -18.15
N ALA A 63 -2.30 -9.20 -19.02
CA ALA A 63 -1.17 -9.57 -19.84
C ALA A 63 -0.80 -8.53 -20.88
N SER A 64 -1.72 -7.61 -21.20
CA SER A 64 -1.46 -6.54 -22.17
C SER A 64 -0.64 -5.39 -21.60
N VAL A 65 -0.47 -5.31 -20.26
CA VAL A 65 0.34 -4.29 -19.63
C VAL A 65 1.82 -4.54 -19.92
N PRO A 66 2.54 -3.58 -20.55
CA PRO A 66 3.90 -3.81 -21.03
C PRO A 66 4.98 -3.67 -19.94
N ILE A 67 4.72 -4.24 -18.77
CA ILE A 67 5.64 -4.22 -17.62
C ILE A 67 6.08 -5.66 -17.35
N LYS A 68 7.34 -5.85 -16.98
CA LYS A 68 7.84 -7.18 -16.60
C LYS A 68 6.99 -7.74 -15.47
N ARG A 69 6.68 -9.02 -15.56
CA ARG A 69 5.79 -9.70 -14.63
C ARG A 69 6.20 -9.54 -13.16
N LEU A 70 7.50 -9.49 -12.89
CA LEU A 70 8.04 -9.31 -11.54
C LEU A 70 7.69 -7.95 -10.92
N HIS A 71 7.34 -6.98 -11.76
CA HIS A 71 7.00 -5.63 -11.33
C HIS A 71 5.49 -5.36 -11.34
N LYS A 72 4.69 -6.43 -11.48
CA LYS A 72 3.24 -6.34 -11.42
C LYS A 72 2.73 -7.15 -10.22
N MET A 73 1.61 -6.71 -9.66
CA MET A 73 1.01 -7.39 -8.52
C MET A 73 -0.49 -7.51 -8.76
N THR A 74 -1.05 -8.71 -8.53
CA THR A 74 -2.48 -8.91 -8.63
C THR A 74 -3.18 -8.32 -7.42
N ALA A 75 -4.43 -7.86 -7.61
CA ALA A 75 -5.25 -7.37 -6.50
C ALA A 75 -5.46 -8.46 -5.45
N GLN A 76 -5.59 -9.72 -5.89
CA GLN A 76 -5.77 -10.85 -4.99
C GLN A 76 -4.55 -11.06 -4.09
N GLN A 77 -3.35 -11.00 -4.66
CA GLN A 77 -2.11 -11.18 -3.91
C GLN A 77 -1.91 -10.05 -2.90
N ALA A 78 -2.04 -8.80 -3.35
CA ALA A 78 -1.92 -7.64 -2.47
C ALA A 78 -2.96 -7.69 -1.35
N GLY A 79 -4.21 -8.03 -1.69
CA GLY A 79 -5.26 -8.16 -0.70
C GLY A 79 -4.96 -9.19 0.36
N LYS A 80 -4.44 -10.35 -0.05
CA LYS A 80 -4.08 -11.42 0.86
C LYS A 80 -3.00 -10.97 1.85
N GLU A 81 -1.96 -10.31 1.35
CA GLU A 81 -0.84 -9.85 2.17
C GLU A 81 -1.27 -8.76 3.15
N ILE A 82 -2.00 -7.76 2.65
CA ILE A 82 -2.38 -6.60 3.47
C ILE A 82 -3.46 -6.97 4.49
N ARG A 83 -4.44 -7.81 4.12
CA ARG A 83 -5.44 -8.28 5.09
C ARG A 83 -4.83 -9.07 6.24
N ALA A 84 -3.73 -9.78 5.98
CA ALA A 84 -3.01 -10.51 7.04
C ALA A 84 -2.47 -9.58 8.13
N LEU A 85 -2.31 -8.29 7.83
CA LEU A 85 -1.85 -7.28 8.78
C LEU A 85 -2.98 -6.69 9.64
N GLY A 86 -4.23 -6.97 9.30
CA GLY A 86 -5.39 -6.46 10.02
C GLY A 86 -6.22 -5.45 9.26
N PHE A 87 -5.81 -5.04 8.07
CA PHE A 87 -6.60 -4.15 7.23
C PHE A 87 -7.85 -4.82 6.68
N ARG A 88 -8.86 -4.01 6.39
CA ARG A 88 -10.04 -4.43 5.63
C ARG A 88 -9.90 -3.97 4.18
N GLY A 89 -10.57 -4.67 3.27
CA GLY A 89 -10.55 -4.38 1.85
C GLY A 89 -9.90 -5.49 1.04
N PRO A 90 -9.44 -5.18 -0.15
CA PRO A 90 -9.42 -3.84 -0.75
C PRO A 90 -10.72 -3.47 -1.43
N ASP A 91 -10.99 -2.17 -1.49
CA ASP A 91 -11.87 -1.61 -2.50
C ASP A 91 -11.02 -1.36 -3.74
N VAL A 92 -11.42 -1.88 -4.88
CA VAL A 92 -10.62 -1.82 -6.11
C VAL A 92 -11.23 -0.80 -7.06
N LEU A 93 -10.42 0.17 -7.50
CA LEU A 93 -10.83 1.15 -8.48
C LEU A 93 -10.03 0.95 -9.78
N ASP A 94 -10.72 0.74 -10.89
CA ASP A 94 -10.13 0.49 -12.20
C ASP A 94 -10.28 1.69 -13.13
N VAL A 95 -9.89 2.87 -12.62
CA VAL A 95 -10.02 4.13 -13.36
C VAL A 95 -8.77 4.49 -14.17
N LEU A 96 -7.65 3.80 -13.94
CA LEU A 96 -6.39 4.04 -14.64
C LEU A 96 -6.19 2.98 -15.73
N PRO A 97 -5.58 3.35 -16.87
CA PRO A 97 -5.46 2.41 -18.01
C PRO A 97 -4.62 1.17 -17.70
N GLN A 98 -3.50 1.31 -16.98
CA GLN A 98 -2.56 0.21 -16.78
C GLN A 98 -2.36 -0.13 -15.30
N GLN A 99 -2.99 0.61 -14.41
CA GLN A 99 -2.82 0.45 -12.96
C GLN A 99 -4.17 0.24 -12.31
N HIS A 100 -4.18 -0.45 -11.19
CA HIS A 100 -5.35 -0.51 -10.32
C HIS A 100 -5.05 0.24 -9.02
N ILE A 101 -6.11 0.74 -8.39
CA ILE A 101 -6.05 1.42 -7.11
C ILE A 101 -6.70 0.51 -6.07
N LEU A 102 -5.94 0.12 -5.07
CA LEU A 102 -6.42 -0.75 -3.98
C LEU A 102 -6.49 0.08 -2.70
N ILE A 103 -7.67 0.18 -2.12
CA ILE A 103 -7.90 0.96 -0.91
C ILE A 103 -8.17 0.02 0.26
N PHE A 104 -7.28 0.04 1.23
CA PHE A 104 -7.41 -0.73 2.46
C PHE A 104 -7.72 0.21 3.61
N THR A 105 -8.54 -0.23 4.55
CA THR A 105 -8.95 0.59 5.70
C THR A 105 -8.53 -0.08 7.00
N LYS A 106 -7.90 0.69 7.88
CA LYS A 106 -7.60 0.23 9.23
C LYS A 106 -8.87 0.29 10.06
N PRO A 107 -9.30 -0.84 10.66
CA PRO A 107 -10.50 -0.83 11.50
C PRO A 107 -10.37 0.16 12.65
N SER A 108 -11.48 0.78 13.02
CA SER A 108 -11.53 1.80 14.07
C SER A 108 -11.86 1.23 15.45
N GLY A 109 -12.08 -0.06 15.54
CA GLY A 109 -12.38 -0.70 16.82
C GLY A 109 -11.54 -1.89 17.13
#